data_f5dd3c56d342e917de44083a78f010c8
#
_entry.id   f5dd3c56d342e917de44083a78f010c8
#
_cell.length_a   1.000
_cell.length_b   1.000
_cell.length_c   1.000
_cell.angle_alpha   90.00
_cell.angle_beta   90.00
_cell.angle_gamma   90.00
#
_symmetry.space_group_name_H-M   'P 1'
#
loop_
_entity.id
_entity.type
_entity.pdbx_description
1 polymer ?
#
loop_
_entity_poly.entity_id
_entity_poly.type
_entity_poly.pdbx_seq_one_letter_code
_entity_poly.pdbx_strand_id
1 'polypeptide(L)'
;MMSEEVRLRPWRRALQTLLVLLLAGGCSRIPRIIVLEDPLTAAEHVELGVAYERKGELDLAQREYGRALRKDAKFYRARVNLGNIFLAKKEYGKARKEYLLALELRPGDADASNNLSWAAIFSGEGIGEALTRMESVVSGPNGRQPTLLDTLGVLRMRANHPGEAEEAFALADALCRQAGAASKEGVSAAAPCPEEVLREIEEHRGELRRRFPSASPAPAD
;
A
#
# COMPACT_ATOMS: atom_id res chain seq x y z
N MET A 1 -5.34 -86.32 7.68
CA MET A 1 -5.57 -84.94 7.33
C MET A 1 -4.53 -84.10 8.09
N MET A 2 -3.40 -83.84 7.43
CA MET A 2 -2.35 -82.96 8.00
C MET A 2 -2.54 -81.63 7.32
N SER A 3 -2.78 -80.61 8.12
CA SER A 3 -3.21 -79.27 7.78
C SER A 3 -2.22 -78.54 6.87
N GLU A 4 -2.74 -77.83 5.85
CA GLU A 4 -2.05 -76.96 4.89
C GLU A 4 -1.28 -75.79 5.53
N GLU A 5 -1.35 -75.57 6.81
CA GLU A 5 -0.70 -74.45 7.49
C GLU A 5 0.83 -74.50 7.55
N VAL A 6 1.45 -75.65 7.28
CA VAL A 6 2.90 -75.78 7.46
C VAL A 6 3.69 -75.30 6.22
N ARG A 7 3.06 -75.12 5.04
CA ARG A 7 3.77 -74.70 3.80
C ARG A 7 3.95 -73.20 3.58
N LEU A 8 3.28 -72.38 4.34
CA LEU A 8 3.34 -70.91 4.14
C LEU A 8 4.38 -70.18 4.98
N ARG A 9 5.10 -70.88 5.86
CA ARG A 9 6.07 -70.23 6.75
C ARG A 9 7.37 -69.74 6.15
N PRO A 10 8.01 -70.40 5.16
CA PRO A 10 9.32 -69.94 4.68
C PRO A 10 9.26 -68.68 3.79
N TRP A 11 8.23 -68.55 2.99
CA TRP A 11 8.15 -67.37 2.12
C TRP A 11 7.64 -66.10 2.83
N ARG A 12 6.83 -66.20 3.85
CA ARG A 12 6.48 -65.08 4.73
C ARG A 12 7.72 -64.49 5.40
N ARG A 13 8.63 -65.35 5.87
CA ARG A 13 9.92 -64.85 6.44
C ARG A 13 10.81 -64.27 5.37
N ALA A 14 10.85 -64.81 4.16
CA ALA A 14 11.57 -64.26 3.05
C ALA A 14 10.99 -62.90 2.59
N LEU A 15 9.67 -62.75 2.58
CA LEU A 15 9.01 -61.47 2.29
C LEU A 15 9.28 -60.42 3.32
N GLN A 16 9.25 -60.78 4.63
CA GLN A 16 9.56 -59.90 5.74
C GLN A 16 11.03 -59.42 5.70
N THR A 17 11.97 -60.33 5.42
CA THR A 17 13.39 -59.97 5.29
C THR A 17 13.64 -59.12 4.06
N LEU A 18 12.97 -59.35 2.94
CA LEU A 18 13.05 -58.52 1.73
C LEU A 18 12.46 -57.12 1.98
N LEU A 19 11.36 -57.01 2.70
CA LEU A 19 10.73 -55.77 3.08
C LEU A 19 11.64 -54.93 4.02
N VAL A 20 12.27 -55.61 4.98
CA VAL A 20 13.22 -54.96 5.92
C VAL A 20 14.47 -54.46 5.16
N LEU A 21 14.98 -55.27 4.22
CA LEU A 21 16.12 -54.89 3.38
C LEU A 21 15.79 -53.71 2.43
N LEU A 22 14.56 -53.69 1.87
CA LEU A 22 14.08 -52.56 1.06
C LEU A 22 13.90 -51.29 1.89
N LEU A 23 13.44 -51.40 3.14
CA LEU A 23 13.31 -50.26 4.06
C LEU A 23 14.66 -49.81 4.61
N ALA A 24 15.62 -50.72 4.83
CA ALA A 24 16.94 -50.38 5.30
C ALA A 24 17.86 -49.80 4.22
N GLY A 25 17.67 -50.19 2.94
CA GLY A 25 18.44 -49.70 1.80
C GLY A 25 17.94 -48.38 1.22
N GLY A 26 16.70 -47.99 1.52
CA GLY A 26 16.02 -46.85 0.89
C GLY A 26 16.34 -45.46 1.48
N CYS A 27 16.94 -45.38 2.67
CA CYS A 27 17.06 -44.10 3.36
C CYS A 27 18.35 -43.29 3.11
N SER A 28 19.27 -43.78 2.27
CA SER A 28 20.59 -43.12 2.14
C SER A 28 20.78 -42.21 0.94
N ARG A 29 19.73 -41.98 0.13
CA ARG A 29 19.78 -41.09 -1.04
C ARG A 29 18.58 -40.16 -1.17
N ILE A 30 18.17 -39.54 -0.08
CA ILE A 30 17.34 -38.34 -0.24
C ILE A 30 18.28 -37.25 -0.76
N PRO A 31 18.10 -36.76 -1.99
CA PRO A 31 18.92 -35.67 -2.49
C PRO A 31 18.77 -34.52 -1.48
N ARG A 32 19.89 -34.03 -0.95
CA ARG A 32 19.86 -32.79 -0.15
C ARG A 32 19.31 -31.71 -1.08
N ILE A 33 18.08 -31.29 -0.84
CA ILE A 33 17.52 -30.11 -1.49
C ILE A 33 18.37 -28.95 -0.99
N ILE A 34 19.29 -28.49 -1.86
CA ILE A 34 20.02 -27.24 -1.62
C ILE A 34 18.98 -26.14 -1.82
N VAL A 35 18.39 -25.67 -0.75
CA VAL A 35 17.62 -24.43 -0.78
C VAL A 35 18.62 -23.33 -0.99
N LEU A 36 18.69 -22.81 -2.21
CA LEU A 36 19.46 -21.60 -2.48
C LEU A 36 18.78 -20.47 -1.72
N GLU A 37 19.43 -20.01 -0.69
CA GLU A 37 18.98 -18.81 0.03
C GLU A 37 19.02 -17.64 -0.95
N ASP A 38 17.98 -16.83 -0.90
CA ASP A 38 17.91 -15.59 -1.67
C ASP A 38 19.01 -14.64 -1.13
N PRO A 39 20.03 -14.29 -1.95
CA PRO A 39 21.17 -13.51 -1.48
C PRO A 39 20.83 -12.03 -1.27
N LEU A 40 19.69 -11.55 -1.80
CA LEU A 40 19.35 -10.14 -1.74
C LEU A 40 18.84 -9.75 -0.35
N THR A 41 19.21 -8.56 0.07
CA THR A 41 18.69 -7.90 1.27
C THR A 41 17.28 -7.35 1.04
N ALA A 42 16.58 -6.95 2.10
CA ALA A 42 15.28 -6.29 1.99
C ALA A 42 15.36 -5.00 1.14
N ALA A 43 16.44 -4.24 1.29
CA ALA A 43 16.64 -3.01 0.52
C ALA A 43 16.84 -3.29 -0.97
N GLU A 44 17.67 -4.28 -1.33
CA GLU A 44 17.90 -4.65 -2.73
C GLU A 44 16.63 -5.20 -3.40
N HIS A 45 15.80 -5.95 -2.69
CA HIS A 45 14.49 -6.33 -3.19
C HIS A 45 13.59 -5.12 -3.46
N VAL A 46 13.62 -4.10 -2.60
CA VAL A 46 12.86 -2.87 -2.85
C VAL A 46 13.37 -2.15 -4.10
N GLU A 47 14.69 -2.01 -4.27
CA GLU A 47 15.25 -1.36 -5.47
C GLU A 47 14.88 -2.14 -6.75
N LEU A 48 14.91 -3.47 -6.71
CA LEU A 48 14.48 -4.32 -7.81
C LEU A 48 12.97 -4.16 -8.08
N GLY A 49 12.15 -4.09 -7.04
CA GLY A 49 10.72 -3.82 -7.14
C GLY A 49 10.43 -2.47 -7.81
N VAL A 50 11.15 -1.40 -7.43
CA VAL A 50 11.05 -0.08 -8.05
C VAL A 50 11.44 -0.13 -9.54
N ALA A 51 12.46 -0.92 -9.89
CA ALA A 51 12.85 -1.08 -11.29
C ALA A 51 11.75 -1.76 -12.14
N TYR A 52 11.07 -2.76 -11.58
CA TYR A 52 9.92 -3.40 -12.23
C TYR A 52 8.71 -2.46 -12.34
N GLU A 53 8.43 -1.69 -11.28
CA GLU A 53 7.34 -0.70 -11.26
C GLU A 53 7.52 0.35 -12.38
N ARG A 54 8.74 0.88 -12.56
CA ARG A 54 9.06 1.81 -13.67
C ARG A 54 8.84 1.22 -15.06
N LYS A 55 8.91 -0.11 -15.21
CA LYS A 55 8.60 -0.82 -16.46
C LYS A 55 7.12 -1.16 -16.61
N GLY A 56 6.29 -0.85 -15.60
CA GLY A 56 4.88 -1.25 -15.56
C GLY A 56 4.65 -2.72 -15.21
N GLU A 57 5.71 -3.45 -14.80
CA GLU A 57 5.65 -4.88 -14.45
C GLU A 57 5.19 -5.07 -12.99
N LEU A 58 3.94 -4.64 -12.70
CA LEU A 58 3.40 -4.55 -11.35
C LEU A 58 3.42 -5.87 -10.57
N ASP A 59 3.20 -7.02 -11.25
CA ASP A 59 3.23 -8.33 -10.61
C ASP A 59 4.64 -8.73 -10.17
N LEU A 60 5.67 -8.33 -10.91
CA LEU A 60 7.06 -8.53 -10.53
C LEU A 60 7.44 -7.62 -9.37
N ALA A 61 7.08 -6.34 -9.44
CA ALA A 61 7.27 -5.39 -8.35
C ALA A 61 6.61 -5.90 -7.04
N GLN A 62 5.38 -6.35 -7.10
CA GLN A 62 4.66 -6.93 -5.96
C GLN A 62 5.41 -8.10 -5.33
N ARG A 63 5.96 -9.01 -6.16
CA ARG A 63 6.75 -10.15 -5.67
C ARG A 63 8.01 -9.71 -4.96
N GLU A 64 8.72 -8.73 -5.50
CA GLU A 64 9.95 -8.24 -4.91
C GLU A 64 9.69 -7.49 -3.59
N TYR A 65 8.69 -6.62 -3.51
CA TYR A 65 8.29 -6.01 -2.24
C TYR A 65 7.84 -7.04 -1.20
N GLY A 66 7.14 -8.10 -1.63
CA GLY A 66 6.82 -9.23 -0.78
C GLY A 66 8.05 -10.01 -0.29
N ARG A 67 9.12 -10.12 -1.10
CA ARG A 67 10.41 -10.70 -0.69
C ARG A 67 11.12 -9.82 0.34
N ALA A 68 11.15 -8.51 0.10
CA ALA A 68 11.66 -7.54 1.06
C ALA A 68 11.01 -7.70 2.44
N LEU A 69 9.67 -7.81 2.48
CA LEU A 69 8.91 -7.98 3.72
C LEU A 69 9.10 -9.34 4.38
N ARG A 70 9.49 -10.39 3.64
CA ARG A 70 9.90 -11.67 4.24
C ARG A 70 11.28 -11.60 4.90
N LYS A 71 12.19 -10.75 4.37
CA LYS A 71 13.51 -10.49 4.96
C LYS A 71 13.40 -9.56 6.19
N ASP A 72 12.59 -8.51 6.07
CA ASP A 72 12.32 -7.56 7.15
C ASP A 72 10.84 -7.13 7.11
N ALA A 73 10.04 -7.70 8.02
CA ALA A 73 8.61 -7.40 8.11
C ALA A 73 8.30 -5.94 8.49
N LYS A 74 9.29 -5.20 9.02
CA LYS A 74 9.18 -3.79 9.41
C LYS A 74 9.82 -2.84 8.39
N PHE A 75 10.15 -3.33 7.19
CA PHE A 75 10.75 -2.48 6.16
C PHE A 75 9.70 -1.51 5.60
N TYR A 76 9.70 -0.30 6.14
CA TYR A 76 8.70 0.75 5.86
C TYR A 76 8.48 0.98 4.35
N ARG A 77 9.57 1.20 3.58
CA ARG A 77 9.48 1.45 2.13
C ARG A 77 8.78 0.32 1.36
N ALA A 78 9.05 -0.95 1.74
CA ALA A 78 8.39 -2.09 1.10
C ALA A 78 6.88 -2.10 1.37
N ARG A 79 6.44 -1.71 2.57
CA ARG A 79 5.02 -1.58 2.91
C ARG A 79 4.33 -0.52 2.07
N VAL A 80 4.90 0.70 2.02
CA VAL A 80 4.32 1.79 1.22
C VAL A 80 4.27 1.41 -0.25
N ASN A 81 5.36 0.91 -0.82
CA ASN A 81 5.42 0.54 -2.23
C ASN A 81 4.46 -0.62 -2.58
N LEU A 82 4.34 -1.62 -1.69
CA LEU A 82 3.37 -2.70 -1.88
C LEU A 82 1.92 -2.16 -1.84
N GLY A 83 1.64 -1.22 -0.95
CA GLY A 83 0.38 -0.49 -0.91
C GLY A 83 0.09 0.25 -2.23
N ASN A 84 1.11 0.94 -2.79
CA ASN A 84 1.00 1.63 -4.08
C ASN A 84 0.68 0.66 -5.22
N ILE A 85 1.33 -0.52 -5.25
CA ILE A 85 1.01 -1.57 -6.23
C ILE A 85 -0.44 -2.02 -6.11
N PHE A 86 -0.93 -2.28 -4.89
CA PHE A 86 -2.32 -2.67 -4.68
C PHE A 86 -3.29 -1.56 -5.06
N LEU A 87 -2.95 -0.29 -4.79
CA LEU A 87 -3.75 0.87 -5.21
C LEU A 87 -3.85 0.95 -6.75
N ALA A 88 -2.72 0.83 -7.45
CA ALA A 88 -2.68 0.80 -8.92
C ALA A 88 -3.48 -0.37 -9.51
N LYS A 89 -3.49 -1.52 -8.85
CA LYS A 89 -4.31 -2.68 -9.21
C LYS A 89 -5.78 -2.59 -8.78
N LYS A 90 -6.18 -1.47 -8.16
CA LYS A 90 -7.53 -1.24 -7.59
C LYS A 90 -7.91 -2.24 -6.48
N GLU A 91 -6.92 -2.87 -5.84
CA GLU A 91 -7.09 -3.78 -4.71
C GLU A 91 -7.08 -2.98 -3.40
N TYR A 92 -8.03 -2.03 -3.28
CA TYR A 92 -8.03 -0.98 -2.26
C TYR A 92 -7.95 -1.48 -0.82
N GLY A 93 -8.64 -2.58 -0.50
CA GLY A 93 -8.58 -3.20 0.82
C GLY A 93 -7.19 -3.71 1.20
N LYS A 94 -6.43 -4.24 0.22
CA LYS A 94 -5.05 -4.66 0.43
C LYS A 94 -4.11 -3.45 0.54
N ALA A 95 -4.30 -2.43 -0.31
CA ALA A 95 -3.57 -1.17 -0.23
C ALA A 95 -3.72 -0.54 1.16
N ARG A 96 -4.96 -0.40 1.65
CA ARG A 96 -5.27 0.13 2.98
C ARG A 96 -4.53 -0.64 4.08
N LYS A 97 -4.54 -1.97 4.03
CA LYS A 97 -3.83 -2.80 5.02
C LYS A 97 -2.34 -2.50 5.05
N GLU A 98 -1.68 -2.41 3.91
CA GLU A 98 -0.23 -2.16 3.87
C GLU A 98 0.11 -0.72 4.32
N TYR A 99 -0.72 0.29 3.98
CA TYR A 99 -0.52 1.65 4.48
C TYR A 99 -0.74 1.77 5.99
N LEU A 100 -1.73 1.07 6.55
CA LEU A 100 -1.93 1.03 8.01
C LEU A 100 -0.71 0.43 8.72
N LEU A 101 -0.18 -0.69 8.22
CA LEU A 101 1.04 -1.29 8.74
C LEU A 101 2.27 -0.39 8.57
N ALA A 102 2.35 0.41 7.50
CA ALA A 102 3.38 1.43 7.34
C ALA A 102 3.24 2.55 8.37
N LEU A 103 2.01 3.01 8.62
CA LEU A 103 1.71 4.07 9.59
C LEU A 103 1.86 3.62 11.06
N GLU A 104 1.78 2.31 11.36
CA GLU A 104 2.21 1.79 12.66
C GLU A 104 3.71 1.99 12.89
N LEU A 105 4.52 1.94 11.83
CA LEU A 105 5.96 2.18 11.90
C LEU A 105 6.31 3.67 11.89
N ARG A 106 5.52 4.50 11.20
CA ARG A 106 5.69 5.95 11.07
C ARG A 106 4.35 6.66 11.11
N PRO A 107 3.79 6.92 12.31
CA PRO A 107 2.42 7.45 12.45
C PRO A 107 2.16 8.82 11.81
N GLY A 108 3.19 9.67 11.72
CA GLY A 108 3.09 11.02 11.15
C GLY A 108 3.48 11.12 9.68
N ASP A 109 3.62 10.01 8.97
CA ASP A 109 4.02 10.05 7.56
C ASP A 109 2.88 10.56 6.68
N ALA A 110 3.12 11.70 6.03
CA ALA A 110 2.13 12.40 5.23
C ALA A 110 1.78 11.63 3.95
N ASP A 111 2.78 11.06 3.27
CA ASP A 111 2.60 10.35 2.00
C ASP A 111 1.78 9.07 2.21
N ALA A 112 2.14 8.27 3.23
CA ALA A 112 1.39 7.05 3.56
C ALA A 112 -0.05 7.38 4.01
N SER A 113 -0.25 8.48 4.76
CA SER A 113 -1.58 8.94 5.16
C SER A 113 -2.41 9.43 3.97
N ASN A 114 -1.79 10.12 3.03
CA ASN A 114 -2.42 10.55 1.78
C ASN A 114 -2.86 9.35 0.93
N ASN A 115 -1.98 8.38 0.76
CA ASN A 115 -2.26 7.18 -0.03
C ASN A 115 -3.33 6.29 0.63
N LEU A 116 -3.32 6.19 1.96
CA LEU A 116 -4.41 5.56 2.73
C LEU A 116 -5.74 6.26 2.47
N SER A 117 -5.75 7.59 2.44
CA SER A 117 -6.94 8.39 2.16
C SER A 117 -7.51 8.11 0.79
N TRP A 118 -6.68 8.06 -0.24
CA TRP A 118 -7.11 7.70 -1.59
C TRP A 118 -7.64 6.27 -1.67
N ALA A 119 -7.01 5.30 -0.99
CA ALA A 119 -7.52 3.94 -0.91
C ALA A 119 -8.92 3.90 -0.26
N ALA A 120 -9.16 4.69 0.80
CA ALA A 120 -10.45 4.83 1.44
C ALA A 120 -11.50 5.51 0.54
N ILE A 121 -11.11 6.59 -0.15
CA ILE A 121 -11.97 7.33 -1.09
C ILE A 121 -12.45 6.42 -2.23
N PHE A 122 -11.55 5.65 -2.84
CA PHE A 122 -11.88 4.77 -3.96
C PHE A 122 -12.67 3.53 -3.55
N SER A 123 -12.45 3.00 -2.37
CA SER A 123 -13.24 1.86 -1.87
C SER A 123 -14.58 2.26 -1.25
N GLY A 124 -14.69 3.49 -0.76
CA GLY A 124 -15.79 3.94 0.09
C GLY A 124 -15.72 3.42 1.53
N GLU A 125 -14.65 2.71 1.89
CA GLU A 125 -14.48 2.11 3.22
C GLU A 125 -13.38 2.82 4.04
N GLY A 126 -13.60 2.98 5.34
CA GLY A 126 -12.61 3.55 6.25
C GLY A 126 -12.43 5.07 6.13
N ILE A 127 -13.39 5.78 5.55
CA ILE A 127 -13.35 7.26 5.38
C ILE A 127 -13.11 7.96 6.73
N GLY A 128 -13.81 7.56 7.81
CA GLY A 128 -13.64 8.18 9.12
C GLY A 128 -12.25 8.00 9.72
N GLU A 129 -11.63 6.81 9.57
CA GLU A 129 -10.25 6.58 10.00
C GLU A 129 -9.26 7.41 9.18
N ALA A 130 -9.40 7.44 7.87
CA ALA A 130 -8.58 8.22 6.97
C ALA A 130 -8.70 9.72 7.26
N LEU A 131 -9.92 10.21 7.51
CA LEU A 131 -10.20 11.61 7.88
C LEU A 131 -9.47 12.00 9.17
N THR A 132 -9.64 11.23 10.25
CA THR A 132 -8.98 11.50 11.54
C THR A 132 -7.45 11.55 11.40
N ARG A 133 -6.87 10.64 10.62
CA ARG A 133 -5.43 10.63 10.36
C ARG A 133 -4.98 11.82 9.53
N MET A 134 -5.72 12.16 8.48
CA MET A 134 -5.40 13.30 7.62
C MET A 134 -5.50 14.63 8.40
N GLU A 135 -6.49 14.79 9.26
CA GLU A 135 -6.59 15.95 10.15
C GLU A 135 -5.40 16.09 11.09
N SER A 136 -4.93 14.96 11.64
CA SER A 136 -3.71 14.95 12.45
C SER A 136 -2.46 15.35 11.65
N VAL A 137 -2.33 14.85 10.42
CA VAL A 137 -1.21 15.19 9.53
C VAL A 137 -1.23 16.67 9.15
N VAL A 138 -2.39 17.18 8.73
CA VAL A 138 -2.56 18.58 8.30
C VAL A 138 -2.35 19.56 9.46
N SER A 139 -2.66 19.17 10.69
CA SER A 139 -2.41 19.97 11.89
C SER A 139 -0.93 19.99 12.30
N GLY A 140 -0.12 19.12 11.75
CA GLY A 140 1.31 19.02 12.02
C GLY A 140 2.14 20.14 11.33
N PRO A 141 3.43 20.24 11.66
CA PRO A 141 4.29 21.34 11.21
C PRO A 141 4.48 21.41 9.69
N ASN A 142 4.38 20.27 9.00
CA ASN A 142 4.55 20.15 7.54
C ASN A 142 3.24 19.80 6.82
N GLY A 143 2.11 19.89 7.51
CA GLY A 143 0.83 19.39 6.98
C GLY A 143 0.10 20.37 6.07
N ARG A 144 0.48 21.65 6.04
CA ARG A 144 -0.16 22.67 5.18
C ARG A 144 0.36 22.63 3.75
N GLN A 145 0.25 21.47 3.13
CA GLN A 145 0.55 21.30 1.71
C GLN A 145 -0.75 21.29 0.91
N PRO A 146 -0.82 21.98 -0.25
CA PRO A 146 -2.04 22.05 -1.06
C PRO A 146 -2.63 20.66 -1.38
N THR A 147 -1.80 19.69 -1.72
CA THR A 147 -2.22 18.32 -2.03
C THR A 147 -2.85 17.58 -0.85
N LEU A 148 -2.33 17.77 0.36
CA LEU A 148 -2.88 17.15 1.59
C LEU A 148 -4.21 17.80 1.98
N LEU A 149 -4.30 19.12 1.83
CA LEU A 149 -5.53 19.89 2.08
C LEU A 149 -6.62 19.55 1.08
N ASP A 150 -6.28 19.36 -0.19
CA ASP A 150 -7.21 18.89 -1.21
C ASP A 150 -7.75 17.50 -0.86
N THR A 151 -6.87 16.55 -0.55
CA THR A 151 -7.27 15.21 -0.09
C THR A 151 -8.15 15.27 1.17
N LEU A 152 -7.84 16.16 2.14
CA LEU A 152 -8.69 16.40 3.30
C LEU A 152 -10.09 16.90 2.89
N GLY A 153 -10.15 17.83 1.95
CA GLY A 153 -11.41 18.33 1.39
C GLY A 153 -12.25 17.21 0.77
N VAL A 154 -11.63 16.33 -0.03
CA VAL A 154 -12.32 15.17 -0.60
C VAL A 154 -12.82 14.21 0.47
N LEU A 155 -12.02 13.92 1.50
CA LEU A 155 -12.45 13.09 2.62
C LEU A 155 -13.65 13.69 3.35
N ARG A 156 -13.63 14.99 3.66
CA ARG A 156 -14.72 15.72 4.32
C ARG A 156 -16.00 15.72 3.46
N MET A 157 -15.84 15.91 2.14
CA MET A 157 -16.95 15.78 1.20
C MET A 157 -17.55 14.36 1.21
N ARG A 158 -16.73 13.33 1.25
CA ARG A 158 -17.17 11.92 1.34
C ARG A 158 -17.81 11.59 2.70
N ALA A 159 -17.34 12.24 3.77
CA ALA A 159 -17.91 12.14 5.11
C ALA A 159 -19.19 12.97 5.31
N ASN A 160 -19.68 13.66 4.26
CA ASN A 160 -20.87 14.52 4.29
C ASN A 160 -20.69 15.80 5.15
N HIS A 161 -19.48 16.37 5.17
CA HIS A 161 -19.13 17.62 5.82
C HIS A 161 -18.80 18.71 4.78
N PRO A 162 -19.79 19.22 4.00
CA PRO A 162 -19.52 20.05 2.84
C PRO A 162 -18.92 21.43 3.16
N GLY A 163 -19.29 22.05 4.31
CA GLY A 163 -18.72 23.34 4.74
C GLY A 163 -17.23 23.22 5.03
N GLU A 164 -16.84 22.22 5.80
CA GLU A 164 -15.44 21.98 6.13
C GLU A 164 -14.63 21.53 4.88
N ALA A 165 -15.26 20.85 3.93
CA ALA A 165 -14.63 20.48 2.66
C ALA A 165 -14.28 21.73 1.84
N GLU A 166 -15.21 22.71 1.73
CA GLU A 166 -14.95 23.98 1.04
C GLU A 166 -13.84 24.78 1.71
N GLU A 167 -13.77 24.81 3.05
CA GLU A 167 -12.67 25.46 3.79
C GLU A 167 -11.31 24.84 3.44
N ALA A 168 -11.24 23.50 3.38
CA ALA A 168 -10.01 22.80 3.06
C ALA A 168 -9.56 23.08 1.60
N PHE A 169 -10.49 23.02 0.65
CA PHE A 169 -10.20 23.36 -0.76
C PHE A 169 -9.82 24.83 -0.94
N ALA A 170 -10.49 25.76 -0.26
CA ALA A 170 -10.18 27.17 -0.33
C ALA A 170 -8.77 27.46 0.22
N LEU A 171 -8.38 26.81 1.31
CA LEU A 171 -7.03 26.94 1.85
C LEU A 171 -5.97 26.34 0.91
N ALA A 172 -6.25 25.17 0.31
CA ALA A 172 -5.37 24.55 -0.67
C ALA A 172 -5.12 25.47 -1.89
N ASP A 173 -6.19 26.04 -2.45
CA ASP A 173 -6.14 26.99 -3.55
C ASP A 173 -5.34 28.25 -3.19
N ALA A 174 -5.60 28.84 -2.02
CA ALA A 174 -4.92 30.03 -1.56
C ALA A 174 -3.40 29.82 -1.42
N LEU A 175 -2.99 28.71 -0.81
CA LEU A 175 -1.57 28.36 -0.65
C LEU A 175 -0.89 28.11 -2.02
N CYS A 176 -1.59 27.46 -2.93
CA CYS A 176 -1.09 27.19 -4.27
C CYS A 176 -0.87 28.47 -5.07
N ARG A 177 -1.82 29.41 -5.04
CA ARG A 177 -1.72 30.72 -5.71
C ARG A 177 -0.62 31.60 -5.08
N GLN A 178 -0.51 31.57 -3.74
CA GLN A 178 0.54 32.31 -3.03
C GLN A 178 1.94 31.81 -3.39
N ALA A 179 2.15 30.50 -3.48
CA ALA A 179 3.41 29.92 -3.92
C ALA A 179 3.76 30.32 -5.37
N GLY A 180 2.76 30.36 -6.25
CA GLY A 180 2.93 30.80 -7.63
C GLY A 180 3.29 32.29 -7.76
N ALA A 181 2.70 33.16 -6.96
CA ALA A 181 3.02 34.58 -6.91
C ALA A 181 4.45 34.83 -6.39
N ALA A 182 4.84 34.22 -5.28
CA ALA A 182 6.17 34.34 -4.67
C ALA A 182 7.29 33.85 -5.61
N SER A 183 7.02 32.83 -6.42
CA SER A 183 7.96 32.33 -7.43
C SER A 183 8.16 33.32 -8.58
N LYS A 184 7.11 34.02 -9.03
CA LYS A 184 7.19 35.03 -10.10
C LYS A 184 7.96 36.29 -9.67
N GLU A 185 7.85 36.64 -8.40
CA GLU A 185 8.55 37.80 -7.82
C GLU A 185 9.99 37.50 -7.40
N GLY A 186 10.47 36.26 -7.53
CA GLY A 186 11.81 35.85 -7.11
C GLY A 186 12.04 35.88 -5.59
N VAL A 187 10.95 35.97 -4.81
CA VAL A 187 11.02 36.13 -3.34
C VAL A 187 11.16 34.80 -2.61
N SER A 188 10.85 33.67 -3.28
CA SER A 188 10.89 32.34 -2.66
C SER A 188 11.67 31.34 -3.51
N ALA A 189 12.56 30.55 -2.86
CA ALA A 189 13.20 29.39 -3.47
C ALA A 189 12.24 28.16 -3.54
N ALA A 190 11.03 28.27 -3.02
CA ALA A 190 10.02 27.19 -3.10
C ALA A 190 9.53 27.04 -4.54
N ALA A 191 9.43 25.79 -5.00
CA ALA A 191 8.84 25.51 -6.30
C ALA A 191 7.39 26.03 -6.35
N PRO A 192 6.96 26.60 -7.50
CA PRO A 192 5.58 27.03 -7.68
C PRO A 192 4.66 25.79 -7.56
N CYS A 193 3.44 26.03 -7.10
CA CYS A 193 2.44 24.96 -7.10
C CYS A 193 2.18 24.50 -8.55
N PRO A 194 2.24 23.22 -8.84
CA PRO A 194 1.97 22.70 -10.17
C PRO A 194 0.55 23.08 -10.64
N GLU A 195 0.40 23.47 -11.92
CA GLU A 195 -0.91 23.79 -12.50
C GLU A 195 -1.91 22.62 -12.41
N GLU A 196 -1.39 21.39 -12.41
CA GLU A 196 -2.20 20.18 -12.23
C GLU A 196 -2.90 20.17 -10.87
N VAL A 197 -2.20 20.56 -9.80
CA VAL A 197 -2.77 20.61 -8.44
C VAL A 197 -3.89 21.65 -8.35
N LEU A 198 -3.71 22.82 -8.95
CA LEU A 198 -4.77 23.84 -9.03
C LEU A 198 -6.00 23.32 -9.77
N ARG A 199 -5.79 22.65 -10.89
CA ARG A 199 -6.88 22.06 -11.68
C ARG A 199 -7.63 20.99 -10.87
N GLU A 200 -6.93 20.11 -10.18
CA GLU A 200 -7.54 19.09 -9.32
C GLU A 200 -8.38 19.70 -8.21
N ILE A 201 -7.87 20.71 -7.52
CA ILE A 201 -8.60 21.47 -6.48
C ILE A 201 -9.88 22.07 -7.08
N GLU A 202 -9.82 22.69 -8.24
CA GLU A 202 -10.98 23.29 -8.92
C GLU A 202 -12.02 22.23 -9.34
N GLU A 203 -11.57 21.05 -9.81
CA GLU A 203 -12.42 19.91 -10.14
C GLU A 203 -13.16 19.38 -8.91
N HIS A 204 -12.46 19.19 -7.80
CA HIS A 204 -13.03 18.74 -6.54
C HIS A 204 -14.02 19.75 -5.96
N ARG A 205 -13.72 21.05 -6.02
CA ARG A 205 -14.67 22.11 -5.65
C ARG A 205 -15.89 22.10 -6.57
N GLY A 206 -15.71 21.85 -7.84
CA GLY A 206 -16.80 21.67 -8.79
C GLY A 206 -17.69 20.46 -8.46
N GLU A 207 -17.10 19.34 -8.05
CA GLU A 207 -17.85 18.18 -7.55
C GLU A 207 -18.62 18.51 -6.27
N LEU A 208 -18.00 19.19 -5.32
CA LEU A 208 -18.62 19.62 -4.06
C LEU A 208 -19.89 20.45 -4.33
N ARG A 209 -19.79 21.47 -5.19
CA ARG A 209 -20.94 22.34 -5.54
C ARG A 209 -22.07 21.58 -6.22
N ARG A 210 -21.76 20.62 -7.08
CA ARG A 210 -22.77 19.77 -7.71
C ARG A 210 -23.47 18.87 -6.70
N ARG A 211 -22.74 18.33 -5.74
CA ARG A 211 -23.24 17.40 -4.74
C ARG A 211 -23.99 18.10 -3.60
N PHE A 212 -23.55 19.33 -3.25
CA PHE A 212 -24.09 20.12 -2.13
C PHE A 212 -24.33 21.58 -2.57
N PRO A 213 -25.39 21.84 -3.35
CA PRO A 213 -25.65 23.20 -3.87
C PRO A 213 -25.81 24.27 -2.80
N SER A 214 -26.27 23.89 -1.59
CA SER A 214 -26.47 24.78 -0.45
C SER A 214 -25.18 25.13 0.34
N ALA A 215 -24.09 24.41 0.09
CA ALA A 215 -22.81 24.65 0.75
C ALA A 215 -21.91 25.63 -0.01
N SER A 216 -22.34 26.12 -1.18
CA SER A 216 -21.61 27.12 -1.95
C SER A 216 -21.66 28.47 -1.23
N PRO A 217 -20.52 29.20 -1.06
CA PRO A 217 -20.57 30.56 -0.57
C PRO A 217 -21.49 31.38 -1.51
N ALA A 218 -22.29 32.27 -0.93
CA ALA A 218 -23.08 33.21 -1.71
C ALA A 218 -22.15 33.96 -2.68
N PRO A 219 -22.57 34.23 -3.95
CA PRO A 219 -21.77 35.05 -4.84
C PRO A 219 -21.39 36.36 -4.10
N ALA A 220 -20.12 36.70 -4.13
CA ALA A 220 -19.68 37.99 -3.62
C ALA A 220 -20.30 39.06 -4.52
N ASP A 221 -21.16 39.90 -3.92
CA ASP A 221 -21.73 41.06 -4.59
C ASP A 221 -20.68 42.13 -4.93
#